data_5367706a49bda05d7f7ae0b56fa613f3
#
_entry.id   5367706a49bda05d7f7ae0b56fa613f3
#
_cell.length_a   1.000
_cell.length_b   1.000
_cell.length_c   1.000
_cell.angle_alpha   90.00
_cell.angle_beta   90.00
_cell.angle_gamma   90.00
#
_symmetry.space_group_name_H-M   'P 1'
#
loop_
_entity.id
_entity.type
_entity.pdbx_description
1 polymer ?
#
loop_
_entity_poly.entity_id
_entity_poly.type
_entity_poly.pdbx_seq_one_letter_code
_entity_poly.pdbx_strand_id
1 'polypeptide(L)'
;MATKKKPTTKRAARRKPARNYVVVTNRTYGKALKGTRIYWEGRRPTSLGDDGRINLGKNILEILSAQFPKFRWIITKDVNSIKIERGIAKVRTSQQLLSRMNSEQIDRNRDIKNDIIRKFFAINFGEFFKEVATPVYVPGTLAKALHAEIIPRLSSQDKEALNKFLPDYVSSESLGTVNKLKATAQIETLKGLAADLEKEIPREHPESWWQSYVKGNILLMQQGYITAVEKLNLAIGDTKFPDFLLVTHDNYLDVLEIKKPNTPILKPDASRGNFYFDSELSKAIIQTENYIHNVSRHQDTVRSYLKDRHGIEIRAVRPRGIILAGDSRDFKLPKEQDDFRLLSQGIKNVTLVTYDEMLTRLQNYISVLEEFSKQ
;
A
#
# COMPACT_ATOMS: atom_id res chain seq x y z
N MET A 1 97.45 -1.39 56.40
CA MET A 1 97.16 -1.90 55.05
C MET A 1 95.65 -1.73 54.74
N ALA A 2 95.30 -0.76 53.96
CA ALA A 2 93.90 -0.43 53.61
C ALA A 2 93.62 -0.84 52.16
N THR A 3 92.76 -1.79 51.97
CA THR A 3 92.35 -2.26 50.63
C THR A 3 91.21 -1.38 50.09
N LYS A 4 91.45 -0.63 49.02
CA LYS A 4 90.48 0.12 48.26
C LYS A 4 89.54 -0.77 47.45
N LYS A 5 88.24 -0.79 47.75
CA LYS A 5 87.22 -1.37 46.87
C LYS A 5 86.86 -0.39 45.69
N LYS A 6 86.95 -0.90 44.45
CA LYS A 6 86.52 -0.17 43.21
C LYS A 6 85.02 -0.11 43.16
N PRO A 7 84.40 0.96 42.66
CA PRO A 7 82.97 1.08 42.49
C PRO A 7 82.51 0.34 41.20
N THR A 8 81.62 -0.60 41.33
CA THR A 8 80.88 -1.26 40.20
C THR A 8 79.87 -0.32 39.60
N THR A 9 80.17 0.16 38.41
CA THR A 9 79.22 0.92 37.58
C THR A 9 78.05 0.01 37.15
N LYS A 10 76.85 0.19 37.72
CA LYS A 10 75.59 -0.41 37.23
C LYS A 10 75.24 0.18 35.86
N ARG A 11 75.37 -0.65 34.81
CA ARG A 11 74.93 -0.39 33.45
C ARG A 11 73.42 -0.13 33.48
N ALA A 12 72.94 1.12 33.22
CA ALA A 12 71.56 1.47 33.12
C ALA A 12 70.92 0.67 31.97
N ALA A 13 69.96 -0.19 32.29
CA ALA A 13 69.18 -0.94 31.30
C ALA A 13 68.46 0.06 30.38
N ARG A 14 68.82 0.09 29.08
CA ARG A 14 68.11 0.82 28.06
C ARG A 14 66.61 0.45 28.10
N ARG A 15 65.77 1.30 28.64
CA ARG A 15 64.29 1.14 28.54
C ARG A 15 63.93 1.10 27.05
N LYS A 16 63.41 -0.05 26.56
CA LYS A 16 62.79 -0.15 25.23
C LYS A 16 61.72 0.93 25.12
N PRO A 17 61.62 1.67 23.98
CA PRO A 17 60.59 2.69 23.80
C PRO A 17 59.21 2.03 24.02
N ALA A 18 58.39 2.68 24.81
CA ALA A 18 57.06 2.19 25.13
C ALA A 18 56.28 2.02 23.84
N ARG A 19 55.82 0.80 23.56
CA ARG A 19 54.97 0.51 22.40
C ARG A 19 53.65 1.20 22.58
N ASN A 20 53.23 2.03 21.62
CA ASN A 20 51.94 2.70 21.59
C ASN A 20 50.86 1.90 20.82
N TYR A 21 50.95 0.59 20.85
CA TYR A 21 49.98 -0.33 20.27
C TYR A 21 49.94 -1.66 21.02
N VAL A 22 48.77 -2.31 20.92
CA VAL A 22 48.54 -3.70 21.37
C VAL A 22 48.19 -4.54 20.16
N VAL A 23 48.61 -5.81 20.16
CA VAL A 23 48.26 -6.79 19.12
C VAL A 23 47.05 -7.59 19.61
N VAL A 24 46.04 -7.70 18.77
CA VAL A 24 44.83 -8.48 19.07
C VAL A 24 45.17 -9.97 19.12
N THR A 25 45.07 -10.56 20.31
CA THR A 25 45.26 -11.99 20.57
C THR A 25 44.00 -12.66 21.13
N ASN A 26 42.99 -11.87 21.48
CA ASN A 26 41.75 -12.37 22.08
C ASN A 26 41.02 -13.32 21.12
N ARG A 27 40.65 -14.51 21.61
CA ARG A 27 39.95 -15.53 20.80
C ARG A 27 38.56 -15.11 20.33
N THR A 28 37.87 -14.21 21.05
CA THR A 28 36.53 -13.74 20.70
C THR A 28 36.48 -12.89 19.42
N TYR A 29 37.64 -12.33 19.00
CA TYR A 29 37.74 -11.55 17.76
C TYR A 29 37.79 -12.44 16.49
N GLY A 30 37.94 -13.75 16.64
CA GLY A 30 38.06 -14.67 15.53
C GLY A 30 39.43 -14.68 14.84
N LYS A 31 39.65 -15.63 13.92
CA LYS A 31 40.95 -15.80 13.24
C LYS A 31 41.28 -14.61 12.31
N ALA A 32 40.28 -13.99 11.66
CA ALA A 32 40.48 -12.94 10.68
C ALA A 32 41.05 -11.64 11.27
N LEU A 33 40.75 -11.34 12.53
CA LEU A 33 41.19 -10.10 13.20
C LEU A 33 42.44 -10.34 14.11
N LYS A 34 42.86 -11.60 14.29
CA LYS A 34 44.02 -11.92 15.07
C LYS A 34 45.30 -11.34 14.44
N GLY A 35 46.13 -10.68 15.25
CA GLY A 35 47.33 -10.01 14.77
C GLY A 35 47.15 -8.53 14.39
N THR A 36 45.93 -8.05 14.30
CA THR A 36 45.62 -6.61 14.06
C THR A 36 46.16 -5.78 15.21
N ARG A 37 46.66 -4.57 14.90
CA ARG A 37 47.21 -3.66 15.90
C ARG A 37 46.24 -2.54 16.20
N ILE A 38 45.93 -2.33 17.51
CA ILE A 38 45.18 -1.21 18.02
C ILE A 38 46.16 -0.20 18.61
N TYR A 39 46.20 0.99 18.06
CA TYR A 39 47.11 2.07 18.46
C TYR A 39 46.43 3.03 19.42
N TRP A 40 47.18 3.85 20.14
CA TRP A 40 46.69 4.98 20.91
C TRP A 40 47.62 6.19 20.81
N GLU A 41 47.06 7.36 20.99
CA GLU A 41 47.81 8.63 21.12
C GLU A 41 47.73 9.09 22.57
N GLY A 42 48.88 9.50 23.12
CA GLY A 42 48.99 9.95 24.52
C GLY A 42 49.02 8.77 25.51
N ARG A 43 48.25 8.85 26.59
CA ARG A 43 48.16 7.83 27.63
C ARG A 43 47.33 6.62 27.13
N ARG A 44 47.82 5.42 27.42
CA ARG A 44 47.07 4.20 27.07
C ARG A 44 45.69 4.19 27.73
N PRO A 45 44.61 3.88 26.98
CA PRO A 45 43.29 3.72 27.56
C PRO A 45 43.26 2.62 28.61
N THR A 46 42.67 2.86 29.77
CA THR A 46 42.52 1.85 30.84
C THR A 46 41.60 0.71 30.44
N SER A 47 40.67 0.97 29.52
CA SER A 47 39.74 -0.01 28.96
C SER A 47 40.36 -0.97 27.92
N LEU A 48 41.59 -0.69 27.46
CA LEU A 48 42.30 -1.51 26.47
C LEU A 48 43.13 -2.58 27.15
N GLY A 49 42.69 -3.84 27.05
CA GLY A 49 43.44 -5.02 27.58
C GLY A 49 44.70 -5.32 26.78
N ASP A 50 45.63 -6.11 27.39
CA ASP A 50 46.91 -6.51 26.76
C ASP A 50 46.71 -7.48 25.58
N ASP A 51 45.57 -8.14 25.53
CA ASP A 51 45.16 -9.05 24.46
C ASP A 51 44.37 -8.30 23.31
N GLY A 52 44.28 -6.98 23.37
CA GLY A 52 43.52 -6.14 22.43
C GLY A 52 42.02 -6.06 22.74
N ARG A 53 41.58 -6.58 23.87
CA ARG A 53 40.20 -6.50 24.29
C ARG A 53 39.84 -5.04 24.61
N ILE A 54 38.76 -4.55 24.01
CA ILE A 54 38.15 -3.25 24.29
C ILE A 54 36.66 -3.33 23.90
N ASN A 55 35.80 -2.57 24.61
CA ASN A 55 34.40 -2.51 24.28
C ASN A 55 34.19 -2.06 22.82
N LEU A 56 33.31 -2.74 22.09
CA LEU A 56 33.03 -2.56 20.65
C LEU A 56 34.22 -2.84 19.72
N GLY A 57 35.40 -3.21 20.25
CA GLY A 57 36.62 -3.34 19.45
C GLY A 57 36.49 -4.37 18.31
N LYS A 58 35.85 -5.50 18.54
CA LYS A 58 35.56 -6.50 17.49
C LYS A 58 34.76 -5.88 16.36
N ASN A 59 33.61 -5.24 16.68
CA ASN A 59 32.71 -4.68 15.70
C ASN A 59 33.38 -3.54 14.90
N ILE A 60 34.13 -2.68 15.57
CA ILE A 60 34.88 -1.61 14.91
C ILE A 60 35.92 -2.17 13.94
N LEU A 61 36.71 -3.16 14.36
CA LEU A 61 37.71 -3.77 13.49
C LEU A 61 37.10 -4.53 12.31
N GLU A 62 35.97 -5.19 12.48
CA GLU A 62 35.21 -5.81 11.40
C GLU A 62 34.73 -4.77 10.37
N ILE A 63 34.13 -3.66 10.82
CA ILE A 63 33.70 -2.55 9.96
C ILE A 63 34.89 -1.92 9.22
N LEU A 64 35.97 -1.64 9.91
CA LEU A 64 37.16 -1.05 9.30
C LEU A 64 37.84 -1.99 8.29
N SER A 65 37.86 -3.28 8.56
CA SER A 65 38.41 -4.26 7.63
C SER A 65 37.60 -4.46 6.38
N ALA A 66 36.27 -4.30 6.49
CA ALA A 66 35.35 -4.35 5.34
C ALA A 66 35.46 -3.08 4.47
N GLN A 67 35.66 -1.91 5.10
CA GLN A 67 35.66 -0.61 4.41
C GLN A 67 37.02 -0.25 3.80
N PHE A 68 38.13 -0.63 4.43
CA PHE A 68 39.48 -0.21 4.03
C PHE A 68 40.42 -1.40 3.84
N PRO A 69 41.07 -1.57 2.67
CA PRO A 69 42.02 -2.63 2.42
C PRO A 69 43.23 -2.59 3.39
N LYS A 70 43.63 -1.36 3.79
CA LYS A 70 44.71 -1.13 4.79
C LYS A 70 44.26 0.00 5.73
N PHE A 71 44.23 -0.28 7.02
CA PHE A 71 43.86 0.69 8.03
C PHE A 71 44.72 0.64 9.30
N ARG A 72 44.70 1.73 10.07
CA ARG A 72 45.21 1.81 11.44
C ARG A 72 44.12 2.43 12.32
N TRP A 73 43.65 1.66 13.31
CA TRP A 73 42.74 2.19 14.30
C TRP A 73 43.54 2.79 15.47
N ILE A 74 43.28 4.05 15.78
CA ILE A 74 44.04 4.82 16.77
C ILE A 74 43.04 5.38 17.76
N ILE A 75 43.17 5.03 19.03
CA ILE A 75 42.34 5.55 20.10
C ILE A 75 42.97 6.85 20.62
N THR A 76 42.21 7.92 20.64
CA THR A 76 42.65 9.24 21.06
C THR A 76 41.93 9.68 22.32
N LYS A 77 42.35 10.78 22.94
CA LYS A 77 41.60 11.39 24.04
C LYS A 77 40.31 12.04 23.51
N ASP A 78 40.41 12.99 22.55
CA ASP A 78 39.34 13.88 22.14
C ASP A 78 39.14 14.00 20.62
N VAL A 79 39.98 13.35 19.79
CA VAL A 79 39.96 13.52 18.33
C VAL A 79 39.24 12.40 17.64
N ASN A 80 38.26 12.75 16.77
CA ASN A 80 37.60 11.83 15.86
C ASN A 80 37.88 12.25 14.42
N SER A 81 38.55 11.40 13.64
CA SER A 81 38.87 11.72 12.23
C SER A 81 39.23 10.47 11.44
N ILE A 82 39.00 10.51 10.14
CA ILE A 82 39.54 9.53 9.19
C ILE A 82 40.37 10.29 8.16
N LYS A 83 41.64 9.91 7.99
CA LYS A 83 42.53 10.46 6.98
C LYS A 83 43.22 9.32 6.23
N ILE A 84 43.24 9.41 4.91
CA ILE A 84 43.95 8.45 4.07
C ILE A 84 45.32 9.03 3.70
N GLU A 85 46.36 8.40 4.16
CA GLU A 85 47.73 8.81 3.88
C GLU A 85 48.50 7.63 3.28
N ARG A 86 49.09 7.81 2.10
CA ARG A 86 49.83 6.76 1.38
C ARG A 86 49.10 5.42 1.27
N GLY A 87 47.77 5.47 1.01
CA GLY A 87 46.94 4.29 0.86
C GLY A 87 46.55 3.55 2.17
N ILE A 88 46.85 4.15 3.33
CA ILE A 88 46.45 3.61 4.63
C ILE A 88 45.45 4.53 5.29
N ALA A 89 44.31 4.03 5.64
CA ALA A 89 43.28 4.77 6.39
C ALA A 89 43.68 4.86 7.87
N LYS A 90 43.97 6.08 8.34
CA LYS A 90 44.21 6.37 9.77
C LYS A 90 42.89 6.77 10.39
N VAL A 91 42.24 5.86 11.13
CA VAL A 91 40.96 6.07 11.79
C VAL A 91 41.23 6.40 13.26
N ARG A 92 40.90 7.63 13.66
CA ARG A 92 41.01 8.09 15.05
C ARG A 92 39.64 8.12 15.69
N THR A 93 39.49 7.50 16.84
CA THR A 93 38.27 7.50 17.65
C THR A 93 38.59 7.94 19.06
N SER A 94 37.86 8.91 19.58
CA SER A 94 38.04 9.35 20.96
C SER A 94 37.48 8.34 21.97
N GLN A 95 38.02 8.30 23.19
CA GLN A 95 37.49 7.48 24.27
C GLN A 95 36.06 7.86 24.61
N GLN A 96 35.70 9.15 24.51
CA GLN A 96 34.36 9.63 24.72
C GLN A 96 33.37 9.05 23.69
N LEU A 97 33.73 9.04 22.39
CA LEU A 97 32.91 8.44 21.35
C LEU A 97 32.70 6.95 21.58
N LEU A 98 33.74 6.20 21.93
CA LEU A 98 33.66 4.78 22.24
C LEU A 98 32.75 4.50 23.44
N SER A 99 32.84 5.31 24.48
CA SER A 99 31.98 5.19 25.66
C SER A 99 30.51 5.44 25.32
N ARG A 100 30.22 6.49 24.55
CA ARG A 100 28.87 6.82 24.10
C ARG A 100 28.26 5.69 23.25
N MET A 101 29.01 5.20 22.26
CA MET A 101 28.57 4.08 21.41
C MET A 101 28.28 2.82 22.23
N ASN A 102 29.11 2.54 23.24
CA ASN A 102 28.91 1.38 24.12
C ASN A 102 27.67 1.53 24.99
N SER A 103 27.41 2.71 25.55
CA SER A 103 26.20 2.98 26.32
C SER A 103 24.94 2.82 25.48
N GLU A 104 24.93 3.40 24.26
CA GLU A 104 23.80 3.23 23.33
C GLU A 104 23.55 1.76 22.96
N GLN A 105 24.59 0.95 22.80
CA GLN A 105 24.45 -0.46 22.50
C GLN A 105 23.86 -1.24 23.69
N ILE A 106 24.33 -0.93 24.92
CA ILE A 106 23.86 -1.57 26.15
C ILE A 106 22.38 -1.24 26.37
N ASP A 107 21.99 0.02 26.21
CA ASP A 107 20.60 0.47 26.40
C ASP A 107 19.67 -0.21 25.40
N ARG A 108 20.02 -0.21 24.12
CA ARG A 108 19.22 -0.91 23.09
C ARG A 108 19.11 -2.41 23.34
N ASN A 109 20.21 -3.07 23.72
CA ASN A 109 20.18 -4.49 24.04
C ASN A 109 19.34 -4.80 25.27
N ARG A 110 19.38 -3.92 26.29
CA ARG A 110 18.54 -4.04 27.50
C ARG A 110 17.07 -3.90 27.13
N ASP A 111 16.72 -2.92 26.31
CA ASP A 111 15.33 -2.66 25.90
C ASP A 111 14.77 -3.82 25.06
N ILE A 112 15.55 -4.35 24.12
CA ILE A 112 15.18 -5.54 23.35
C ILE A 112 14.98 -6.75 24.25
N LYS A 113 15.89 -7.00 25.19
CA LYS A 113 15.77 -8.13 26.13
C LYS A 113 14.56 -7.97 27.04
N ASN A 114 14.33 -6.77 27.56
CA ASN A 114 13.16 -6.48 28.40
C ASN A 114 11.85 -6.68 27.61
N ASP A 115 11.79 -6.23 26.37
CA ASP A 115 10.61 -6.42 25.51
C ASP A 115 10.34 -7.90 25.25
N ILE A 116 11.37 -8.69 24.95
CA ILE A 116 11.24 -10.15 24.79
C ILE A 116 10.70 -10.82 26.06
N ILE A 117 11.27 -10.46 27.22
CA ILE A 117 10.83 -11.01 28.51
C ILE A 117 9.37 -10.64 28.78
N ARG A 118 9.02 -9.38 28.57
CA ARG A 118 7.66 -8.89 28.74
C ARG A 118 6.66 -9.62 27.86
N LYS A 119 6.96 -9.78 26.57
CA LYS A 119 6.12 -10.53 25.62
C LYS A 119 5.95 -11.99 26.04
N PHE A 120 7.02 -12.63 26.52
CA PHE A 120 6.95 -13.98 27.03
C PHE A 120 6.02 -14.10 28.23
N PHE A 121 6.11 -13.15 29.18
CA PHE A 121 5.22 -13.12 30.35
C PHE A 121 3.77 -12.80 29.96
N ALA A 122 3.54 -11.89 29.01
CA ALA A 122 2.19 -11.58 28.52
C ALA A 122 1.53 -12.79 27.83
N ILE A 123 2.29 -13.56 27.05
CA ILE A 123 1.78 -14.75 26.37
C ILE A 123 1.46 -15.88 27.37
N ASN A 124 2.32 -16.10 28.36
CA ASN A 124 2.18 -17.26 29.26
C ASN A 124 1.38 -16.94 30.55
N PHE A 125 1.25 -15.67 30.92
CA PHE A 125 0.61 -15.20 32.16
C PHE A 125 -0.29 -13.98 31.93
N GLY A 126 -1.03 -13.95 30.79
CA GLY A 126 -1.79 -12.80 30.33
C GLY A 126 -2.81 -12.23 31.30
N GLU A 127 -3.29 -13.02 32.28
CA GLU A 127 -4.20 -12.53 33.31
C GLU A 127 -3.54 -11.50 34.26
N PHE A 128 -2.22 -11.62 34.48
CA PHE A 128 -1.45 -10.78 35.39
C PHE A 128 -0.64 -9.68 34.68
N PHE A 129 -0.41 -9.80 33.39
CA PHE A 129 0.50 -8.93 32.63
C PHE A 129 -0.19 -8.22 31.45
N LYS A 130 -1.47 -7.87 31.58
CA LYS A 130 -2.27 -7.21 30.52
C LYS A 130 -1.73 -5.85 30.06
N GLU A 131 -0.97 -5.14 30.89
CA GLU A 131 -0.47 -3.79 30.59
C GLU A 131 0.90 -3.76 29.89
N VAL A 132 1.47 -4.90 29.53
CA VAL A 132 2.91 -5.00 29.22
C VAL A 132 3.22 -4.94 27.72
N ALA A 133 2.26 -4.81 26.86
CA ALA A 133 2.46 -4.93 25.41
C ALA A 133 2.32 -3.62 24.63
N THR A 134 2.70 -2.48 25.18
CA THR A 134 2.88 -1.29 24.33
C THR A 134 4.27 -1.34 23.71
N PRO A 135 4.39 -1.55 22.39
CA PRO A 135 5.68 -1.45 21.70
C PRO A 135 6.25 -0.05 21.94
N VAL A 136 7.52 0.06 22.33
CA VAL A 136 8.19 1.36 22.43
C VAL A 136 8.27 1.93 21.01
N TYR A 137 7.44 2.93 20.73
CA TYR A 137 7.45 3.65 19.46
C TYR A 137 8.71 4.52 19.38
N VAL A 138 9.50 4.30 18.34
CA VAL A 138 10.65 5.17 18.01
C VAL A 138 10.24 6.06 16.84
N PRO A 139 10.16 7.40 17.04
CA PRO A 139 9.79 8.32 15.96
C PRO A 139 10.61 8.11 14.68
N GLY A 140 9.93 8.12 13.53
CA GLY A 140 10.53 7.91 12.22
C GLY A 140 10.77 6.46 11.81
N THR A 141 10.55 5.46 12.67
CA THR A 141 10.70 4.05 12.29
C THR A 141 9.67 3.63 11.25
N LEU A 142 8.41 4.08 11.42
CA LEU A 142 7.34 3.80 10.49
C LEU A 142 7.61 4.44 9.10
N ALA A 143 8.08 5.69 9.09
CA ALA A 143 8.41 6.40 7.85
C ALA A 143 9.56 5.72 7.07
N LYS A 144 10.50 5.07 7.76
CA LYS A 144 11.58 4.29 7.13
C LYS A 144 11.11 2.94 6.61
N ALA A 145 10.08 2.38 7.22
CA ALA A 145 9.52 1.09 6.85
C ALA A 145 8.46 1.18 5.74
N LEU A 146 7.67 2.26 5.72
CA LEU A 146 6.57 2.47 4.77
C LEU A 146 7.03 3.33 3.59
N HIS A 147 7.80 2.77 2.67
CA HIS A 147 8.02 3.38 1.36
C HIS A 147 7.36 2.52 0.26
N ALA A 148 7.07 3.15 -0.89
CA ALA A 148 6.26 2.56 -1.96
C ALA A 148 6.73 1.17 -2.41
N GLU A 149 8.05 0.91 -2.40
CA GLU A 149 8.62 -0.37 -2.81
C GLU A 149 8.37 -1.53 -1.83
N ILE A 150 7.95 -1.24 -0.60
CA ILE A 150 7.64 -2.26 0.42
C ILE A 150 6.21 -2.78 0.25
N ILE A 151 5.28 -1.96 -0.24
CA ILE A 151 3.85 -2.31 -0.33
C ILE A 151 3.61 -3.66 -1.04
N PRO A 152 4.25 -3.96 -2.21
CA PRO A 152 4.08 -5.25 -2.86
C PRO A 152 4.67 -6.44 -2.09
N ARG A 153 5.58 -6.17 -1.13
CA ARG A 153 6.32 -7.18 -0.35
C ARG A 153 5.73 -7.43 1.03
N LEU A 154 4.68 -6.68 1.41
CA LEU A 154 4.02 -6.87 2.70
C LEU A 154 3.43 -8.27 2.80
N SER A 155 3.72 -8.94 3.91
CA SER A 155 3.09 -10.22 4.26
C SER A 155 1.59 -10.05 4.51
N SER A 156 0.84 -11.15 4.47
CA SER A 156 -0.59 -11.12 4.83
C SER A 156 -0.82 -10.61 6.26
N GLN A 157 0.10 -10.92 7.18
CA GLN A 157 0.06 -10.48 8.56
C GLN A 157 0.28 -8.96 8.68
N ASP A 158 1.22 -8.39 7.91
CA ASP A 158 1.46 -6.94 7.89
C ASP A 158 0.26 -6.19 7.28
N LYS A 159 -0.33 -6.73 6.22
CA LYS A 159 -1.55 -6.17 5.60
C LYS A 159 -2.72 -6.16 6.59
N GLU A 160 -2.90 -7.26 7.33
CA GLU A 160 -3.95 -7.35 8.36
C GLU A 160 -3.70 -6.35 9.49
N ALA A 161 -2.46 -6.19 9.95
CA ALA A 161 -2.09 -5.20 10.96
C ALA A 161 -2.36 -3.77 10.49
N LEU A 162 -2.01 -3.44 9.23
CA LEU A 162 -2.33 -2.15 8.64
C LEU A 162 -3.84 -1.90 8.52
N ASN A 163 -4.61 -2.90 8.10
CA ASN A 163 -6.06 -2.79 8.00
C ASN A 163 -6.74 -2.54 9.35
N LYS A 164 -6.18 -3.07 10.43
CA LYS A 164 -6.67 -2.79 11.80
C LYS A 164 -6.23 -1.41 12.31
N PHE A 165 -5.01 -1.00 11.99
CA PHE A 165 -4.44 0.27 12.47
C PHE A 165 -5.00 1.49 11.74
N LEU A 166 -5.22 1.41 10.42
CA LEU A 166 -5.64 2.56 9.61
C LEU A 166 -6.95 3.21 10.08
N PRO A 167 -8.03 2.46 10.42
CA PRO A 167 -9.26 3.06 10.93
C PRO A 167 -9.05 3.85 12.22
N ASP A 168 -8.25 3.31 13.16
CA ASP A 168 -7.94 3.97 14.43
C ASP A 168 -7.10 5.23 14.21
N TYR A 169 -6.10 5.16 13.34
CA TYR A 169 -5.29 6.32 12.95
C TYR A 169 -6.16 7.41 12.32
N VAL A 170 -6.98 7.05 11.33
CA VAL A 170 -7.89 7.99 10.66
C VAL A 170 -8.86 8.64 11.65
N SER A 171 -9.38 7.90 12.65
CA SER A 171 -10.28 8.43 13.66
C SER A 171 -9.59 9.38 14.65
N SER A 172 -8.28 9.26 14.85
CA SER A 172 -7.48 10.10 15.75
C SER A 172 -6.97 11.39 15.10
N GLU A 173 -7.04 11.47 13.76
CA GLU A 173 -6.53 12.61 13.00
C GLU A 173 -7.56 13.75 12.89
N SER A 174 -7.08 14.94 12.51
CA SER A 174 -7.97 16.07 12.23
C SER A 174 -8.91 15.77 11.06
N LEU A 175 -10.13 16.32 11.09
CA LEU A 175 -11.13 16.13 10.04
C LEU A 175 -10.60 16.48 8.64
N GLY A 176 -9.73 17.50 8.53
CA GLY A 176 -9.09 17.87 7.27
C GLY A 176 -8.16 16.79 6.73
N THR A 177 -7.31 16.19 7.60
CA THR A 177 -6.41 15.07 7.22
C THR A 177 -7.21 13.84 6.81
N VAL A 178 -8.26 13.50 7.57
CA VAL A 178 -9.16 12.38 7.26
C VAL A 178 -9.82 12.55 5.90
N ASN A 179 -10.35 13.74 5.62
CA ASN A 179 -10.99 14.04 4.34
C ASN A 179 -10.01 13.94 3.17
N LYS A 180 -8.77 14.42 3.33
CA LYS A 180 -7.72 14.26 2.31
C LYS A 180 -7.36 12.80 2.05
N LEU A 181 -7.15 11.99 3.09
CA LEU A 181 -6.86 10.57 2.96
C LEU A 181 -7.99 9.83 2.26
N LYS A 182 -9.25 10.10 2.66
CA LYS A 182 -10.44 9.51 2.05
C LYS A 182 -10.55 9.87 0.57
N ALA A 183 -10.40 11.15 0.22
CA ALA A 183 -10.45 11.62 -1.15
C ALA A 183 -9.34 10.98 -2.00
N THR A 184 -8.11 10.94 -1.51
CA THR A 184 -6.98 10.31 -2.22
C THR A 184 -7.23 8.83 -2.46
N ALA A 185 -7.65 8.07 -1.44
CA ALA A 185 -7.95 6.65 -1.57
C ALA A 185 -9.09 6.40 -2.56
N GLN A 186 -10.13 7.23 -2.54
CA GLN A 186 -11.25 7.15 -3.49
C GLN A 186 -10.78 7.43 -4.93
N ILE A 187 -9.99 8.48 -5.14
CA ILE A 187 -9.44 8.85 -6.45
C ILE A 187 -8.60 7.69 -7.01
N GLU A 188 -7.68 7.13 -6.24
CA GLU A 188 -6.83 6.04 -6.71
C GLU A 188 -7.63 4.76 -7.01
N THR A 189 -8.66 4.45 -6.22
CA THR A 189 -9.57 3.34 -6.50
C THR A 189 -10.30 3.54 -7.83
N LEU A 190 -10.84 4.74 -8.07
CA LEU A 190 -11.56 5.08 -9.30
C LEU A 190 -10.63 5.09 -10.51
N LYS A 191 -9.40 5.57 -10.39
CA LYS A 191 -8.37 5.49 -11.46
C LYS A 191 -8.05 4.04 -11.82
N GLY A 192 -7.86 3.19 -10.82
CA GLY A 192 -7.66 1.76 -11.05
C GLY A 192 -8.83 1.14 -11.82
N LEU A 193 -10.07 1.46 -11.42
CA LEU A 193 -11.27 1.00 -12.10
C LEU A 193 -11.37 1.52 -13.54
N ALA A 194 -11.08 2.80 -13.78
CA ALA A 194 -11.09 3.38 -15.13
C ALA A 194 -10.04 2.72 -16.05
N ALA A 195 -8.83 2.52 -15.53
CA ALA A 195 -7.76 1.84 -16.28
C ALA A 195 -8.09 0.37 -16.60
N ASP A 196 -8.70 -0.35 -15.64
CA ASP A 196 -9.16 -1.72 -15.88
C ASP A 196 -10.29 -1.77 -16.91
N LEU A 197 -11.28 -0.89 -16.80
CA LEU A 197 -12.39 -0.82 -17.76
C LEU A 197 -11.87 -0.52 -19.17
N GLU A 198 -10.99 0.47 -19.33
CA GLU A 198 -10.39 0.83 -20.61
C GLU A 198 -9.63 -0.34 -21.25
N LYS A 199 -8.93 -1.13 -20.44
CA LYS A 199 -8.19 -2.32 -20.88
C LYS A 199 -9.11 -3.48 -21.27
N GLU A 200 -10.24 -3.64 -20.57
CA GLU A 200 -11.13 -4.78 -20.78
C GLU A 200 -12.17 -4.56 -21.90
N ILE A 201 -12.58 -3.31 -22.19
CA ILE A 201 -13.55 -2.99 -23.25
C ILE A 201 -13.18 -3.62 -24.62
N PRO A 202 -11.92 -3.53 -25.11
CA PRO A 202 -11.55 -4.11 -26.40
C PRO A 202 -11.41 -5.64 -26.39
N ARG A 203 -11.54 -6.30 -25.24
CA ARG A 203 -11.39 -7.74 -25.09
C ARG A 203 -12.70 -8.48 -25.32
N GLU A 204 -12.58 -9.63 -25.95
CA GLU A 204 -13.75 -10.51 -26.10
C GLU A 204 -14.03 -11.28 -24.81
N HIS A 205 -15.03 -10.79 -24.07
CA HIS A 205 -15.58 -11.48 -22.90
C HIS A 205 -17.02 -11.90 -23.16
N PRO A 206 -17.49 -13.02 -22.57
CA PRO A 206 -18.89 -13.39 -22.62
C PRO A 206 -19.73 -12.38 -21.81
N GLU A 207 -21.02 -12.27 -22.13
CA GLU A 207 -21.95 -11.36 -21.43
C GLU A 207 -21.98 -11.60 -19.90
N SER A 208 -21.92 -12.86 -19.47
CA SER A 208 -21.88 -13.22 -18.04
C SER A 208 -20.65 -12.67 -17.31
N TRP A 209 -19.52 -12.53 -18.00
CA TRP A 209 -18.32 -11.89 -17.45
C TRP A 209 -18.56 -10.40 -17.20
N TRP A 210 -19.18 -9.72 -18.18
CA TRP A 210 -19.53 -8.30 -18.02
C TRP A 210 -20.56 -8.07 -16.91
N GLN A 211 -21.55 -8.95 -16.79
CA GLN A 211 -22.49 -8.91 -15.66
C GLN A 211 -21.76 -9.02 -14.31
N SER A 212 -20.80 -9.92 -14.19
CA SER A 212 -20.00 -10.09 -12.97
C SER A 212 -19.07 -8.88 -12.71
N TYR A 213 -18.45 -8.36 -13.75
CA TYR A 213 -17.59 -7.19 -13.67
C TYR A 213 -18.36 -5.94 -13.22
N VAL A 214 -19.49 -5.67 -13.85
CA VAL A 214 -20.36 -4.55 -13.50
C VAL A 214 -20.94 -4.71 -12.09
N LYS A 215 -21.32 -5.91 -11.70
CA LYS A 215 -21.80 -6.20 -10.32
C LYS A 215 -20.84 -5.70 -9.25
N GLY A 216 -19.55 -5.98 -9.41
CA GLY A 216 -18.53 -5.58 -8.44
C GLY A 216 -18.30 -4.07 -8.37
N ASN A 217 -18.67 -3.33 -9.42
CA ASN A 217 -18.25 -1.94 -9.61
C ASN A 217 -19.41 -0.95 -9.87
N ILE A 218 -20.66 -1.43 -9.97
CA ILE A 218 -21.81 -0.62 -10.44
C ILE A 218 -22.04 0.64 -9.62
N LEU A 219 -21.90 0.56 -8.29
CA LEU A 219 -22.13 1.71 -7.41
C LEU A 219 -21.04 2.77 -7.54
N LEU A 220 -19.85 2.41 -8.02
CA LEU A 220 -18.76 3.33 -8.35
C LEU A 220 -18.94 3.94 -9.74
N MET A 221 -19.49 3.17 -10.69
CA MET A 221 -19.69 3.57 -12.08
C MET A 221 -20.97 4.37 -12.28
N GLN A 222 -22.02 4.07 -11.53
CA GLN A 222 -23.34 4.71 -11.62
C GLN A 222 -23.68 5.39 -10.31
N GLN A 223 -23.43 6.69 -10.25
CA GLN A 223 -23.73 7.50 -9.08
C GLN A 223 -25.24 7.73 -8.93
N GLY A 224 -25.71 7.80 -7.68
CA GLY A 224 -27.14 7.98 -7.37
C GLY A 224 -27.85 6.70 -6.94
N TYR A 225 -27.20 5.55 -7.06
CA TYR A 225 -27.69 4.28 -6.54
C TYR A 225 -26.97 3.91 -5.25
N ILE A 226 -27.75 3.36 -4.29
CA ILE A 226 -27.21 2.94 -2.99
C ILE A 226 -26.97 1.43 -2.91
N THR A 227 -27.67 0.66 -3.76
CA THR A 227 -27.48 -0.79 -3.84
C THR A 227 -27.91 -1.36 -5.19
N ALA A 228 -27.36 -2.51 -5.54
CA ALA A 228 -27.72 -3.27 -6.72
C ALA A 228 -28.08 -4.71 -6.29
N VAL A 229 -29.23 -5.20 -6.70
CA VAL A 229 -29.68 -6.56 -6.44
C VAL A 229 -29.69 -7.35 -7.73
N GLU A 230 -28.93 -8.44 -7.75
CA GLU A 230 -28.82 -9.33 -8.91
C GLU A 230 -30.04 -10.23 -9.02
N LYS A 231 -30.43 -10.49 -10.25
CA LYS A 231 -31.49 -11.41 -10.71
C LYS A 231 -32.51 -11.82 -9.65
N LEU A 232 -33.68 -11.22 -9.73
CA LEU A 232 -34.80 -11.67 -8.90
C LEU A 232 -35.15 -13.11 -9.23
N ASN A 233 -34.99 -14.00 -8.26
CA ASN A 233 -35.42 -15.37 -8.37
C ASN A 233 -36.90 -15.46 -7.92
N LEU A 234 -37.76 -14.70 -8.58
CA LEU A 234 -39.20 -14.70 -8.33
C LEU A 234 -39.89 -15.58 -9.37
N ALA A 235 -40.45 -16.67 -8.93
CA ALA A 235 -41.31 -17.49 -9.75
C ALA A 235 -42.68 -16.80 -9.96
N ILE A 236 -42.68 -15.72 -10.79
CA ILE A 236 -43.91 -15.06 -11.22
C ILE A 236 -44.20 -15.49 -12.67
N GLY A 237 -44.71 -16.73 -12.83
CA GLY A 237 -44.97 -17.31 -14.14
C GLY A 237 -43.70 -17.41 -15.01
N ASP A 238 -43.82 -17.24 -16.33
CA ASP A 238 -42.72 -17.23 -17.30
C ASP A 238 -41.97 -15.89 -17.35
N THR A 239 -42.06 -15.08 -16.32
CA THR A 239 -41.54 -13.69 -16.32
C THR A 239 -40.02 -13.68 -16.18
N LYS A 240 -39.33 -13.12 -17.16
CA LYS A 240 -37.88 -12.84 -17.11
C LYS A 240 -37.64 -11.56 -16.36
N PHE A 241 -36.57 -11.49 -15.63
CA PHE A 241 -36.13 -10.32 -14.86
C PHE A 241 -34.83 -9.76 -15.42
N PRO A 242 -34.55 -8.47 -15.18
CA PRO A 242 -33.32 -7.81 -15.61
C PRO A 242 -32.09 -8.41 -14.93
N ASP A 243 -30.91 -8.09 -15.44
CA ASP A 243 -29.65 -8.49 -14.83
C ASP A 243 -29.50 -7.93 -13.42
N PHE A 244 -29.89 -6.67 -13.24
CA PHE A 244 -29.89 -6.01 -11.93
C PHE A 244 -31.11 -5.12 -11.69
N LEU A 245 -31.49 -5.06 -10.43
CA LEU A 245 -32.33 -4.00 -9.89
C LEU A 245 -31.47 -3.01 -9.14
N LEU A 246 -31.57 -1.74 -9.46
CA LEU A 246 -30.84 -0.65 -8.85
C LEU A 246 -31.78 0.13 -7.92
N VAL A 247 -31.34 0.37 -6.69
CA VAL A 247 -32.09 1.15 -5.71
C VAL A 247 -31.46 2.54 -5.59
N THR A 248 -32.27 3.55 -5.84
CA THR A 248 -31.86 4.96 -5.74
C THR A 248 -31.78 5.44 -4.28
N HIS A 249 -31.12 6.58 -4.03
CA HIS A 249 -30.98 7.16 -2.70
C HIS A 249 -32.33 7.49 -2.01
N ASP A 250 -33.39 7.68 -2.77
CA ASP A 250 -34.74 7.93 -2.32
C ASP A 250 -35.64 6.67 -2.39
N ASN A 251 -35.02 5.52 -2.46
CA ASN A 251 -35.63 4.20 -2.46
C ASN A 251 -36.51 3.86 -3.66
N TYR A 252 -36.37 4.55 -4.80
CA TYR A 252 -37.00 4.08 -6.03
C TYR A 252 -36.18 2.95 -6.66
N LEU A 253 -36.85 2.17 -7.50
CA LEU A 253 -36.29 1.02 -8.16
C LEU A 253 -36.16 1.28 -9.66
N ASP A 254 -34.95 1.08 -10.19
CA ASP A 254 -34.66 1.08 -11.61
C ASP A 254 -34.12 -0.29 -12.06
N VAL A 255 -34.13 -0.57 -13.35
CA VAL A 255 -33.65 -1.82 -13.93
C VAL A 255 -32.41 -1.58 -14.77
N LEU A 256 -31.45 -2.50 -14.74
CA LEU A 256 -30.26 -2.46 -15.56
C LEU A 256 -30.14 -3.75 -16.36
N GLU A 257 -30.00 -3.59 -17.66
CA GLU A 257 -29.68 -4.66 -18.61
C GLU A 257 -28.28 -4.45 -19.14
N ILE A 258 -27.46 -5.51 -19.21
CA ILE A 258 -26.08 -5.47 -19.63
C ILE A 258 -25.90 -6.29 -20.88
N LYS A 259 -25.33 -5.67 -21.90
CA LYS A 259 -24.85 -6.30 -23.12
C LYS A 259 -23.34 -6.10 -23.24
N LYS A 260 -22.73 -6.72 -24.24
CA LYS A 260 -21.29 -6.63 -24.45
C LYS A 260 -20.88 -5.28 -25.06
N PRO A 261 -19.62 -4.84 -24.88
CA PRO A 261 -19.09 -3.66 -25.56
C PRO A 261 -19.14 -3.76 -27.09
N ASN A 262 -18.97 -4.95 -27.66
CA ASN A 262 -19.05 -5.19 -29.09
C ASN A 262 -20.47 -5.45 -29.62
N THR A 263 -21.51 -5.15 -28.81
CA THR A 263 -22.90 -5.23 -29.28
C THR A 263 -23.14 -4.13 -30.31
N PRO A 264 -23.60 -4.46 -31.53
CA PRO A 264 -23.87 -3.44 -32.55
C PRO A 264 -24.96 -2.47 -32.08
N ILE A 265 -24.68 -1.17 -32.21
CA ILE A 265 -25.60 -0.11 -31.78
C ILE A 265 -26.51 0.32 -32.93
N LEU A 266 -25.89 0.61 -34.08
CA LEU A 266 -26.57 1.18 -35.24
C LEU A 266 -26.42 0.32 -36.48
N LYS A 267 -27.40 0.43 -37.36
CA LYS A 267 -27.44 -0.18 -38.67
C LYS A 267 -27.82 0.87 -39.74
N PRO A 268 -27.14 0.93 -40.89
CA PRO A 268 -27.43 1.90 -41.95
C PRO A 268 -28.75 1.58 -42.64
N ASP A 269 -29.51 2.62 -43.00
CA ASP A 269 -30.58 2.56 -44.00
C ASP A 269 -29.97 2.89 -45.37
N ALA A 270 -29.81 1.88 -46.16
CA ALA A 270 -29.22 2.01 -47.49
C ALA A 270 -30.01 2.92 -48.44
N SER A 271 -31.31 3.16 -48.16
CA SER A 271 -32.21 3.94 -49.02
C SER A 271 -32.18 5.43 -48.71
N ARG A 272 -31.92 5.84 -47.48
CA ARG A 272 -32.10 7.23 -47.00
C ARG A 272 -30.82 7.83 -46.39
N GLY A 273 -29.74 7.06 -46.24
CA GLY A 273 -28.50 7.54 -45.65
C GLY A 273 -28.60 7.87 -44.18
N ASN A 274 -29.60 7.35 -43.50
CA ASN A 274 -29.77 7.45 -42.04
C ASN A 274 -29.35 6.18 -41.37
N PHE A 275 -29.22 6.25 -40.03
CA PHE A 275 -28.97 5.09 -39.20
C PHE A 275 -30.15 4.84 -38.27
N TYR A 276 -30.39 3.59 -37.93
CA TYR A 276 -31.38 3.15 -36.97
C TYR A 276 -30.78 2.12 -36.00
N PHE A 277 -31.42 1.86 -34.88
CA PHE A 277 -30.89 0.88 -33.95
C PHE A 277 -30.73 -0.50 -34.57
N ASP A 278 -29.60 -1.14 -34.33
CA ASP A 278 -29.40 -2.53 -34.71
C ASP A 278 -30.43 -3.44 -34.04
N SER A 279 -30.66 -4.60 -34.63
CA SER A 279 -31.60 -5.59 -34.13
C SER A 279 -31.32 -6.06 -32.71
N GLU A 280 -30.04 -6.23 -32.34
CA GLU A 280 -29.66 -6.68 -31.00
C GLU A 280 -29.92 -5.60 -29.95
N LEU A 281 -29.64 -4.34 -30.22
CA LEU A 281 -29.98 -3.23 -29.33
C LEU A 281 -31.50 -3.02 -29.26
N SER A 282 -32.20 -3.11 -30.37
CA SER A 282 -33.67 -3.03 -30.41
C SER A 282 -34.33 -4.10 -29.54
N LYS A 283 -33.85 -5.35 -29.59
CA LYS A 283 -34.27 -6.42 -28.69
C LYS A 283 -34.02 -6.10 -27.21
N ALA A 284 -32.86 -5.58 -26.88
CA ALA A 284 -32.52 -5.18 -25.52
C ALA A 284 -33.45 -4.07 -25.01
N ILE A 285 -33.78 -3.09 -25.85
CA ILE A 285 -34.74 -2.00 -25.50
C ILE A 285 -36.11 -2.60 -25.15
N ILE A 286 -36.66 -3.43 -26.05
CA ILE A 286 -37.98 -4.07 -25.80
C ILE A 286 -37.95 -5.00 -24.58
N GLN A 287 -36.85 -5.71 -24.37
CA GLN A 287 -36.65 -6.56 -23.21
C GLN A 287 -36.69 -5.72 -21.91
N THR A 288 -35.99 -4.60 -21.90
CA THR A 288 -35.93 -3.69 -20.73
C THR A 288 -37.29 -3.04 -20.47
N GLU A 289 -37.99 -2.62 -21.50
CA GLU A 289 -39.39 -2.10 -21.35
C GLU A 289 -40.33 -3.16 -20.77
N ASN A 290 -40.20 -4.40 -21.17
CA ASN A 290 -40.93 -5.52 -20.56
C ASN A 290 -40.59 -5.71 -19.08
N TYR A 291 -39.33 -5.56 -18.71
CA TYR A 291 -38.92 -5.63 -17.30
C TYR A 291 -39.55 -4.48 -16.49
N ILE A 292 -39.52 -3.25 -17.00
CA ILE A 292 -40.17 -2.09 -16.37
C ILE A 292 -41.67 -2.37 -16.16
N HIS A 293 -42.32 -2.90 -17.20
CA HIS A 293 -43.74 -3.26 -17.11
C HIS A 293 -44.00 -4.32 -16.05
N ASN A 294 -43.20 -5.38 -16.02
CA ASN A 294 -43.32 -6.49 -15.08
C ASN A 294 -43.10 -6.04 -13.63
N VAL A 295 -42.05 -5.25 -13.38
CA VAL A 295 -41.77 -4.68 -12.06
C VAL A 295 -42.91 -3.79 -11.60
N SER A 296 -43.48 -2.98 -12.48
CA SER A 296 -44.60 -2.10 -12.18
C SER A 296 -45.88 -2.89 -11.90
N ARG A 297 -46.12 -3.97 -12.66
CA ARG A 297 -47.32 -4.82 -12.49
C ARG A 297 -47.25 -5.63 -11.22
N HIS A 298 -46.08 -6.11 -10.80
CA HIS A 298 -45.86 -6.96 -9.65
C HIS A 298 -45.17 -6.23 -8.50
N GLN A 299 -45.36 -4.93 -8.36
CA GLN A 299 -44.68 -4.06 -7.42
C GLN A 299 -44.70 -4.58 -5.97
N ASP A 300 -45.87 -5.08 -5.50
CA ASP A 300 -46.00 -5.57 -4.13
C ASP A 300 -45.21 -6.85 -3.88
N THR A 301 -45.14 -7.76 -4.84
CA THR A 301 -44.34 -8.96 -4.76
C THR A 301 -42.84 -8.64 -4.75
N VAL A 302 -42.42 -7.70 -5.61
CA VAL A 302 -41.01 -7.23 -5.66
C VAL A 302 -40.65 -6.54 -4.36
N ARG A 303 -41.52 -5.70 -3.80
CA ARG A 303 -41.29 -5.03 -2.50
C ARG A 303 -41.15 -6.04 -1.37
N SER A 304 -42.07 -6.99 -1.25
CA SER A 304 -42.01 -8.03 -0.21
C SER A 304 -40.74 -8.85 -0.34
N TYR A 305 -40.36 -9.27 -1.54
CA TYR A 305 -39.15 -10.04 -1.79
C TYR A 305 -37.89 -9.26 -1.36
N LEU A 306 -37.76 -8.00 -1.75
CA LEU A 306 -36.60 -7.17 -1.41
C LEU A 306 -36.53 -6.89 0.10
N LYS A 307 -37.68 -6.69 0.73
CA LYS A 307 -37.76 -6.51 2.19
C LYS A 307 -37.37 -7.78 2.94
N ASP A 308 -37.95 -8.94 2.57
CA ASP A 308 -37.79 -10.17 3.30
C ASP A 308 -36.39 -10.81 3.09
N ARG A 309 -35.85 -10.70 1.88
CA ARG A 309 -34.58 -11.34 1.51
C ARG A 309 -33.36 -10.43 1.68
N HIS A 310 -33.52 -9.13 1.49
CA HIS A 310 -32.44 -8.16 1.46
C HIS A 310 -32.56 -7.06 2.52
N GLY A 311 -33.69 -6.99 3.25
CA GLY A 311 -33.94 -5.93 4.22
C GLY A 311 -34.13 -4.54 3.59
N ILE A 312 -34.43 -4.49 2.27
CA ILE A 312 -34.49 -3.25 1.50
C ILE A 312 -35.95 -2.84 1.31
N GLU A 313 -36.32 -1.65 1.77
CA GLU A 313 -37.62 -1.05 1.51
C GLU A 313 -37.55 -0.18 0.25
N ILE A 314 -38.43 -0.45 -0.72
CA ILE A 314 -38.42 0.24 -2.01
C ILE A 314 -39.82 0.78 -2.39
N ARG A 315 -39.77 1.72 -3.36
CA ARG A 315 -40.93 2.24 -4.10
C ARG A 315 -40.77 1.86 -5.57
N ALA A 316 -41.65 1.00 -6.08
CA ALA A 316 -41.62 0.56 -7.47
C ALA A 316 -42.56 1.41 -8.36
N VAL A 317 -42.43 2.73 -8.28
CA VAL A 317 -43.27 3.67 -9.06
C VAL A 317 -42.51 4.13 -10.28
N ARG A 318 -42.97 3.79 -11.47
CA ARG A 318 -42.37 4.13 -12.76
C ARG A 318 -40.86 3.86 -12.82
N PRO A 319 -40.41 2.60 -12.66
CA PRO A 319 -39.02 2.25 -12.81
C PRO A 319 -38.48 2.76 -14.14
N ARG A 320 -37.20 3.16 -14.16
CA ARG A 320 -36.48 3.48 -15.38
C ARG A 320 -35.62 2.30 -15.78
N GLY A 321 -35.32 2.18 -17.07
CA GLY A 321 -34.38 1.20 -17.58
C GLY A 321 -33.07 1.86 -17.92
N ILE A 322 -31.98 1.16 -17.63
CA ILE A 322 -30.65 1.49 -18.14
C ILE A 322 -30.20 0.30 -18.96
N ILE A 323 -29.70 0.54 -20.16
CA ILE A 323 -29.03 -0.47 -20.97
C ILE A 323 -27.59 -0.06 -21.13
N LEU A 324 -26.66 -0.90 -20.69
CA LEU A 324 -25.24 -0.75 -20.95
C LEU A 324 -24.89 -1.65 -22.14
N ALA A 325 -24.59 -1.06 -23.30
CA ALA A 325 -24.33 -1.81 -24.52
C ALA A 325 -23.47 -1.05 -25.52
N GLY A 326 -22.60 -1.75 -26.21
CA GLY A 326 -21.85 -1.22 -27.35
C GLY A 326 -20.79 -0.21 -26.95
N ASP A 327 -20.06 0.26 -27.96
CA ASP A 327 -19.03 1.28 -27.84
C ASP A 327 -19.22 2.32 -28.97
N SER A 328 -19.45 3.58 -28.63
CA SER A 328 -19.69 4.63 -29.63
C SER A 328 -18.42 5.04 -30.38
N ARG A 329 -17.24 4.60 -29.91
CA ARG A 329 -15.98 4.78 -30.64
C ARG A 329 -15.93 3.97 -31.93
N ASP A 330 -16.79 2.96 -32.07
CA ASP A 330 -16.93 2.18 -33.29
C ASP A 330 -17.65 2.93 -34.41
N PHE A 331 -18.27 4.08 -34.11
CA PHE A 331 -18.91 4.93 -35.12
C PHE A 331 -17.88 5.54 -36.05
N LYS A 332 -18.08 5.35 -37.35
CA LYS A 332 -17.15 5.78 -38.40
C LYS A 332 -17.48 7.15 -38.98
N LEU A 333 -18.75 7.55 -38.88
CA LEU A 333 -19.27 8.79 -39.47
C LEU A 333 -19.85 9.69 -38.37
N PRO A 334 -19.69 11.02 -38.45
CA PRO A 334 -20.35 11.96 -37.55
C PRO A 334 -21.88 11.77 -37.50
N LYS A 335 -22.46 11.41 -38.61
CA LYS A 335 -23.91 11.15 -38.70
C LYS A 335 -24.37 9.98 -37.84
N GLU A 336 -23.53 8.98 -37.58
CA GLU A 336 -23.86 7.89 -36.66
C GLU A 336 -24.02 8.42 -35.23
N GLN A 337 -23.19 9.35 -34.81
CA GLN A 337 -23.30 10.00 -33.50
C GLN A 337 -24.56 10.84 -33.38
N ASP A 338 -24.88 11.63 -34.44
CA ASP A 338 -26.07 12.45 -34.48
C ASP A 338 -27.36 11.60 -34.45
N ASP A 339 -27.43 10.57 -35.29
CA ASP A 339 -28.58 9.68 -35.36
C ASP A 339 -28.71 8.85 -34.08
N PHE A 340 -27.61 8.37 -33.47
CA PHE A 340 -27.65 7.71 -32.16
C PHE A 340 -28.25 8.62 -31.09
N ARG A 341 -27.81 9.88 -31.07
CA ARG A 341 -28.33 10.85 -30.11
C ARG A 341 -29.86 11.09 -30.30
N LEU A 342 -30.29 11.27 -31.53
CA LEU A 342 -31.70 11.49 -31.85
C LEU A 342 -32.54 10.26 -31.46
N LEU A 343 -32.08 9.07 -31.82
CA LEU A 343 -32.78 7.81 -31.50
C LEU A 343 -32.84 7.58 -29.98
N SER A 344 -31.74 7.81 -29.26
CA SER A 344 -31.67 7.63 -27.80
C SER A 344 -32.59 8.60 -27.06
N GLN A 345 -32.71 9.86 -27.52
CA GLN A 345 -33.65 10.86 -26.95
C GLN A 345 -35.13 10.53 -27.26
N GLY A 346 -35.36 9.72 -28.29
CA GLY A 346 -36.74 9.26 -28.63
C GLY A 346 -37.25 8.15 -27.70
N ILE A 347 -36.40 7.51 -26.92
CA ILE A 347 -36.79 6.45 -25.98
C ILE A 347 -37.20 7.11 -24.65
N LYS A 348 -38.39 6.78 -24.17
CA LYS A 348 -38.98 7.48 -23.03
C LYS A 348 -38.52 6.94 -21.66
N ASN A 349 -38.52 5.65 -21.51
CA ASN A 349 -38.31 4.99 -20.19
C ASN A 349 -36.94 4.34 -20.03
N VAL A 350 -36.16 4.28 -21.11
CA VAL A 350 -34.86 3.59 -21.13
C VAL A 350 -33.77 4.59 -21.50
N THR A 351 -32.71 4.57 -20.76
CA THR A 351 -31.47 5.29 -21.03
C THR A 351 -30.43 4.33 -21.60
N LEU A 352 -29.93 4.64 -22.78
CA LEU A 352 -28.80 3.90 -23.39
C LEU A 352 -27.50 4.52 -22.89
N VAL A 353 -26.59 3.70 -22.42
CA VAL A 353 -25.23 4.07 -22.00
C VAL A 353 -24.26 3.16 -22.74
N THR A 354 -23.29 3.72 -23.44
CA THR A 354 -22.21 2.94 -24.04
C THR A 354 -21.05 2.77 -23.08
N TYR A 355 -20.20 1.77 -23.30
CA TYR A 355 -19.05 1.51 -22.41
C TYR A 355 -18.03 2.65 -22.40
N ASP A 356 -17.77 3.26 -23.54
CA ASP A 356 -16.92 4.46 -23.67
C ASP A 356 -17.54 5.68 -22.97
N GLU A 357 -18.86 5.86 -23.04
CA GLU A 357 -19.56 6.91 -22.28
C GLU A 357 -19.45 6.68 -20.79
N MET A 358 -19.64 5.45 -20.33
CA MET A 358 -19.46 5.08 -18.91
C MET A 358 -18.01 5.36 -18.45
N LEU A 359 -17.01 4.98 -19.23
CA LEU A 359 -15.60 5.27 -18.97
C LEU A 359 -15.36 6.79 -18.90
N THR A 360 -15.87 7.55 -19.88
CA THR A 360 -15.70 9.00 -19.93
C THR A 360 -16.34 9.69 -18.72
N ARG A 361 -17.53 9.27 -18.31
CA ARG A 361 -18.18 9.77 -17.10
C ARG A 361 -17.34 9.51 -15.84
N LEU A 362 -16.75 8.32 -15.73
CA LEU A 362 -15.88 7.95 -14.62
C LEU A 362 -14.59 8.80 -14.60
N GLN A 363 -13.95 9.00 -15.76
CA GLN A 363 -12.77 9.84 -15.90
C GLN A 363 -13.05 11.32 -15.56
N ASN A 364 -14.18 11.85 -16.01
CA ASN A 364 -14.60 13.20 -15.67
C ASN A 364 -14.85 13.35 -14.16
N TYR A 365 -15.47 12.35 -13.53
CA TYR A 365 -15.69 12.37 -12.09
C TYR A 365 -14.36 12.34 -11.29
N ILE A 366 -13.40 11.53 -11.74
CA ILE A 366 -12.04 11.52 -11.17
C ILE A 366 -11.41 12.91 -11.27
N SER A 367 -11.50 13.57 -12.43
CA SER A 367 -10.93 14.91 -12.65
C SER A 367 -11.54 15.95 -11.71
N VAL A 368 -12.85 15.89 -11.50
CA VAL A 368 -13.54 16.78 -10.53
C VAL A 368 -13.03 16.52 -9.11
N LEU A 369 -12.90 15.26 -8.68
CA LEU A 369 -12.41 14.94 -7.35
C LEU A 369 -10.94 15.38 -7.16
N GLU A 370 -10.10 15.28 -8.18
CA GLU A 370 -8.72 15.75 -8.15
C GLU A 370 -8.62 17.27 -7.99
N GLU A 371 -9.48 18.03 -8.64
CA GLU A 371 -9.54 19.49 -8.48
C GLU A 371 -9.90 19.87 -7.06
N PHE A 372 -10.93 19.25 -6.50
CA PHE A 372 -11.34 19.48 -5.10
C PHE A 372 -10.25 19.08 -4.08
N SER A 373 -9.47 18.04 -4.37
CA SER A 373 -8.43 17.59 -3.46
C SER A 373 -7.20 18.52 -3.40
N LYS A 374 -7.04 19.42 -4.36
CA LYS A 374 -5.96 20.41 -4.43
C LYS A 374 -6.26 21.70 -3.66
N GLN A 375 -7.52 21.92 -3.30
CA GLN A 375 -7.97 23.05 -2.47
C GLN A 375 -7.86 22.70 -0.98
#